data_9bdadca0a2de6d0d477bee6e70671382
#
_entry.id   9bdadca0a2de6d0d477bee6e70671382
#
_cell.length_a   1.000
_cell.length_b   1.000
_cell.length_c   1.000
_cell.angle_alpha   90.00
_cell.angle_beta   90.00
_cell.angle_gamma   90.00
#
_symmetry.space_group_name_H-M   'P 1'
#
loop_
_entity.id
_entity.type
_entity.pdbx_description
1 polymer ?
#
loop_
_entity_poly.entity_id
_entity_poly.type
_entity_poly.pdbx_seq_one_letter_code
_entity_poly.pdbx_strand_id
1 'polypeptide(L)'
;LVRTEQVSGRAGWVWDTFATSVLMPTYLLALTITDYSSVKGQDNVTVWADSKEVAEVEGTFALELAPRVLEYFTNTFGIEYSLPKLDMMAVPSKGGAAMENWGLVLFDQQSLLIDLDADESEVGNILEHKYHVMEVVAHELAHQWFGNLVTLKWWSDTWLQEGLACYCSMIAQDALEPDSRAMQRGLVERTLQVMRVDTGGRRRSMASPITSRSDIHSVFGPIAYSKGYALMMMLESILGRSTLLRGLSLYLARHSYSNAQGSDLFTALEEAAREEGRWPQGDLDSLLVTMQRWTHQAGLPLITATLNNGSLTISQEPFLPPRLCDLSCTQVGSSTGHVSVNDFSVNCQQGLCSHQDQSVDLCEVMKSPCGSNSTVEEVVWDVPITWMEVEEEE
;
A
#
# COMPACT_ATOMS: atom_id res chain seq x y z
N LEU A 1 20.28 -11.59 22.08
CA LEU A 1 21.58 -12.17 22.43
C LEU A 1 21.39 -13.25 23.48
N VAL A 2 21.91 -14.44 23.21
CA VAL A 2 21.85 -15.60 24.15
C VAL A 2 23.15 -15.68 24.96
N ARG A 3 24.29 -15.48 24.29
CA ARG A 3 25.61 -15.68 24.88
C ARG A 3 26.67 -14.84 24.17
N THR A 4 27.61 -14.29 24.95
CA THR A 4 28.86 -13.67 24.47
C THR A 4 30.04 -14.45 24.97
N GLU A 5 30.97 -14.84 24.13
CA GLU A 5 32.19 -15.60 24.47
C GLU A 5 33.43 -14.94 23.87
N GLN A 6 34.54 -14.94 24.63
CA GLN A 6 35.84 -14.46 24.13
C GLN A 6 36.37 -15.38 23.02
N VAL A 7 36.84 -14.78 21.95
CA VAL A 7 37.48 -15.55 20.86
C VAL A 7 38.87 -15.99 21.30
N SER A 8 39.11 -17.32 21.33
CA SER A 8 40.42 -17.84 21.70
C SER A 8 41.52 -17.33 20.78
N GLY A 9 42.61 -16.80 21.38
CA GLY A 9 43.77 -16.27 20.68
C GLY A 9 43.60 -14.91 20.01
N ARG A 10 42.44 -14.22 20.23
CA ARG A 10 42.18 -12.86 19.70
C ARG A 10 41.68 -11.93 20.80
N ALA A 11 42.61 -11.21 21.43
CA ALA A 11 42.27 -10.25 22.48
C ALA A 11 41.29 -9.18 21.99
N GLY A 12 40.20 -8.92 22.74
CA GLY A 12 39.17 -7.95 22.42
C GLY A 12 38.12 -8.44 21.41
N TRP A 13 38.21 -9.65 20.89
CA TRP A 13 37.22 -10.25 20.03
C TRP A 13 36.24 -11.12 20.79
N VAL A 14 34.97 -11.03 20.48
CA VAL A 14 33.91 -11.83 21.09
C VAL A 14 33.06 -12.51 20.01
N TRP A 15 32.49 -13.65 20.35
CA TRP A 15 31.40 -14.28 19.63
C TRP A 15 30.10 -13.95 20.35
N ASP A 16 29.18 -13.32 19.62
CA ASP A 16 27.81 -13.12 20.08
C ASP A 16 26.90 -14.14 19.42
N THR A 17 26.22 -14.92 20.24
CA THR A 17 25.29 -15.96 19.80
C THR A 17 23.88 -15.49 20.07
N PHE A 18 23.05 -15.49 19.02
CA PHE A 18 21.63 -15.16 19.09
C PHE A 18 20.79 -16.44 19.13
N ALA A 19 19.53 -16.33 19.54
CA ALA A 19 18.57 -17.40 19.42
C ALA A 19 18.33 -17.74 17.93
N THR A 20 17.97 -18.98 17.65
CA THR A 20 17.57 -19.38 16.31
C THR A 20 16.34 -18.57 15.89
N SER A 21 16.39 -17.96 14.71
CA SER A 21 15.24 -17.23 14.15
C SER A 21 14.09 -18.18 13.82
N VAL A 22 12.90 -17.64 13.70
CA VAL A 22 11.80 -18.32 13.00
C VAL A 22 12.19 -18.56 11.54
N LEU A 23 11.48 -19.45 10.85
CA LEU A 23 11.66 -19.65 9.41
C LEU A 23 11.23 -18.35 8.68
N MET A 24 12.17 -17.71 7.99
CA MET A 24 11.93 -16.42 7.35
C MET A 24 12.80 -16.25 6.09
N PRO A 25 12.39 -15.42 5.13
CA PRO A 25 13.22 -15.05 3.99
C PRO A 25 14.38 -14.14 4.41
N THR A 26 15.47 -14.21 3.68
CA THR A 26 16.73 -13.52 4.03
C THR A 26 16.63 -11.99 3.98
N TYR A 27 15.70 -11.43 3.22
CA TYR A 27 15.55 -9.97 3.13
C TYR A 27 15.03 -9.33 4.42
N LEU A 28 14.42 -10.11 5.32
CA LEU A 28 13.95 -9.66 6.62
C LEU A 28 15.05 -9.61 7.70
N LEU A 29 16.25 -10.13 7.39
CA LEU A 29 17.36 -10.09 8.33
C LEU A 29 17.92 -8.68 8.45
N ALA A 30 17.91 -8.13 9.67
CA ALA A 30 18.59 -6.88 10.00
C ALA A 30 19.62 -7.08 11.10
N LEU A 31 20.68 -6.30 11.04
CA LEU A 31 21.71 -6.18 12.06
C LEU A 31 22.06 -4.71 12.23
N THR A 32 22.02 -4.21 13.43
CA THR A 32 22.46 -2.84 13.76
C THR A 32 23.61 -2.87 14.75
N ILE A 33 24.60 -1.98 14.51
CA ILE A 33 25.70 -1.70 15.44
C ILE A 33 25.72 -0.19 15.61
N THR A 34 25.38 0.27 16.78
CA THR A 34 25.14 1.67 17.05
C THR A 34 25.45 2.03 18.50
N ASP A 35 25.66 3.30 18.76
CA ASP A 35 25.71 3.93 20.08
C ASP A 35 24.38 4.57 20.50
N TYR A 36 23.30 4.27 19.77
CA TYR A 36 21.96 4.78 20.06
C TYR A 36 21.47 4.43 21.44
N SER A 37 20.63 5.28 21.98
CA SER A 37 19.90 5.06 23.22
C SER A 37 18.55 4.39 22.96
N SER A 38 18.01 3.75 23.97
CA SER A 38 16.70 3.09 23.85
C SER A 38 15.80 3.38 25.03
N VAL A 39 14.50 3.41 24.76
CA VAL A 39 13.44 3.42 25.76
C VAL A 39 12.59 2.17 25.61
N LYS A 40 12.33 1.49 26.72
CA LYS A 40 11.60 0.24 26.77
C LYS A 40 10.18 0.48 27.30
N GLY A 41 9.19 0.04 26.55
CA GLY A 41 7.77 0.10 26.88
C GLY A 41 7.20 -1.22 27.38
N GLN A 42 5.90 -1.37 27.23
CA GLN A 42 5.16 -2.59 27.54
C GLN A 42 5.42 -3.68 26.47
N ASP A 43 5.07 -4.92 26.79
CA ASP A 43 5.10 -6.09 25.89
C ASP A 43 6.43 -6.31 25.15
N ASN A 44 7.55 -5.95 25.81
CA ASN A 44 8.89 -6.03 25.24
C ASN A 44 9.07 -5.20 23.94
N VAL A 45 8.32 -4.13 23.78
CA VAL A 45 8.55 -3.14 22.73
C VAL A 45 9.63 -2.17 23.17
N THR A 46 10.56 -1.85 22.28
CA THR A 46 11.67 -0.91 22.53
C THR A 46 11.80 0.04 21.34
N VAL A 47 11.93 1.33 21.61
CA VAL A 47 12.29 2.35 20.62
C VAL A 47 13.74 2.74 20.79
N TRP A 48 14.47 2.82 19.68
CA TRP A 48 15.88 3.23 19.61
C TRP A 48 16.01 4.51 18.80
N ALA A 49 16.73 5.49 19.33
CA ALA A 49 17.05 6.76 18.66
C ALA A 49 18.49 7.20 18.95
N ASP A 50 18.97 8.22 18.23
CA ASP A 50 20.33 8.71 18.28
C ASP A 50 20.75 9.24 19.66
N SER A 51 19.80 9.73 20.46
CA SER A 51 20.03 10.15 21.83
C SER A 51 18.94 9.65 22.77
N LYS A 52 19.24 9.69 24.08
CA LYS A 52 18.29 9.30 25.10
C LYS A 52 17.10 10.27 25.17
N GLU A 53 17.37 11.57 25.02
CA GLU A 53 16.35 12.60 25.04
C GLU A 53 15.35 12.42 23.91
N VAL A 54 15.82 12.21 22.68
CA VAL A 54 14.96 11.94 21.52
C VAL A 54 14.16 10.65 21.72
N ALA A 55 14.77 9.57 22.22
CA ALA A 55 14.06 8.33 22.47
C ALA A 55 12.97 8.47 23.55
N GLU A 56 13.23 9.23 24.62
CA GLU A 56 12.31 9.45 25.74
C GLU A 56 11.17 10.43 25.42
N VAL A 57 11.39 11.42 24.56
CA VAL A 57 10.40 12.45 24.22
C VAL A 57 9.68 12.07 22.92
N GLU A 58 10.41 12.04 21.82
CA GLU A 58 9.82 11.87 20.48
C GLU A 58 9.44 10.40 20.19
N GLY A 59 10.11 9.43 20.81
CA GLY A 59 9.83 8.00 20.65
C GLY A 59 8.63 7.49 21.44
N THR A 60 8.14 8.25 22.43
CA THR A 60 7.10 7.81 23.36
C THR A 60 5.78 7.48 22.65
N PHE A 61 5.38 8.28 21.70
CA PHE A 61 4.14 8.03 20.95
C PHE A 61 4.15 6.67 20.24
N ALA A 62 5.19 6.35 19.51
CA ALA A 62 5.34 5.05 18.83
C ALA A 62 5.45 3.89 19.83
N LEU A 63 6.13 4.12 20.96
CA LEU A 63 6.29 3.14 22.04
C LEU A 63 4.95 2.75 22.69
N GLU A 64 4.02 3.68 22.81
CA GLU A 64 2.66 3.46 23.34
C GLU A 64 1.71 2.91 22.28
N LEU A 65 1.91 3.28 21.02
CA LEU A 65 1.07 2.87 19.90
C LEU A 65 1.29 1.41 19.50
N ALA A 66 2.55 0.97 19.43
CA ALA A 66 2.89 -0.34 18.86
C ALA A 66 2.25 -1.54 19.59
N PRO A 67 2.20 -1.60 20.93
CA PRO A 67 1.49 -2.69 21.61
C PRO A 67 -0.01 -2.73 21.26
N ARG A 68 -0.65 -1.57 21.17
CA ARG A 68 -2.09 -1.47 20.81
C ARG A 68 -2.36 -1.95 19.37
N VAL A 69 -1.46 -1.65 18.46
CA VAL A 69 -1.55 -2.12 17.05
C VAL A 69 -1.34 -3.64 17.00
N LEU A 70 -0.35 -4.17 17.70
CA LEU A 70 -0.09 -5.63 17.76
C LEU A 70 -1.29 -6.37 18.37
N GLU A 71 -1.86 -5.86 19.44
CA GLU A 71 -3.06 -6.41 20.06
C GLU A 71 -4.26 -6.36 19.10
N TYR A 72 -4.45 -5.24 18.41
CA TYR A 72 -5.51 -5.09 17.41
C TYR A 72 -5.39 -6.14 16.30
N PHE A 73 -4.20 -6.35 15.74
CA PHE A 73 -3.99 -7.35 14.69
C PHE A 73 -4.10 -8.79 15.20
N THR A 74 -3.57 -9.06 16.40
CA THR A 74 -3.73 -10.36 17.06
C THR A 74 -5.21 -10.72 17.21
N ASN A 75 -6.02 -9.79 17.70
CA ASN A 75 -7.45 -10.00 17.88
C ASN A 75 -8.19 -10.10 16.52
N THR A 76 -7.78 -9.31 15.55
CA THR A 76 -8.39 -9.28 14.21
C THR A 76 -8.15 -10.57 13.43
N PHE A 77 -6.92 -11.10 13.46
CA PHE A 77 -6.54 -12.28 12.68
C PHE A 77 -6.61 -13.59 13.48
N GLY A 78 -6.68 -13.51 14.81
CA GLY A 78 -6.65 -14.69 15.68
C GLY A 78 -5.28 -15.38 15.72
N ILE A 79 -4.20 -14.66 15.35
CA ILE A 79 -2.83 -15.17 15.30
C ILE A 79 -1.93 -14.18 16.03
N GLU A 80 -1.22 -14.67 17.05
CA GLU A 80 -0.33 -13.84 17.85
C GLU A 80 0.91 -13.38 17.05
N TYR A 81 1.50 -12.27 17.49
CA TYR A 81 2.79 -11.83 16.98
C TYR A 81 3.86 -12.89 17.26
N SER A 82 4.64 -13.24 16.24
CA SER A 82 5.48 -14.44 16.24
C SER A 82 6.74 -14.36 17.11
N LEU A 83 7.13 -13.18 17.58
CA LEU A 83 8.39 -12.99 18.30
C LEU A 83 8.16 -12.47 19.73
N PRO A 84 9.09 -12.76 20.67
CA PRO A 84 8.94 -12.37 22.06
C PRO A 84 9.27 -10.88 22.34
N LYS A 85 9.65 -10.12 21.33
CA LYS A 85 10.03 -8.70 21.44
C LYS A 85 9.87 -7.99 20.10
N LEU A 86 9.74 -6.67 20.15
CA LEU A 86 9.78 -5.78 19.01
C LEU A 86 10.72 -4.61 19.30
N ASP A 87 11.73 -4.43 18.46
CA ASP A 87 12.56 -3.23 18.45
C ASP A 87 12.16 -2.38 17.22
N MET A 88 11.93 -1.10 17.45
CA MET A 88 11.70 -0.09 16.44
C MET A 88 12.85 0.92 16.51
N MET A 89 13.56 1.11 15.40
CA MET A 89 14.74 1.96 15.36
C MET A 89 14.59 3.09 14.38
N ALA A 90 14.71 4.33 14.86
CA ALA A 90 14.79 5.51 14.04
C ALA A 90 16.19 5.62 13.41
N VAL A 91 16.27 5.52 12.08
CA VAL A 91 17.54 5.64 11.37
C VAL A 91 17.51 6.85 10.43
N PRO A 92 18.66 7.45 10.11
CA PRO A 92 18.71 8.50 9.09
C PRO A 92 18.17 8.00 7.76
N SER A 93 17.36 8.83 7.09
CA SER A 93 16.67 8.47 5.84
C SER A 93 17.61 7.89 4.79
N LYS A 94 17.18 6.80 4.16
CA LYS A 94 17.88 6.14 3.05
C LYS A 94 16.96 5.88 1.85
N GLY A 95 15.85 6.62 1.74
CA GLY A 95 14.97 6.56 0.56
C GLY A 95 13.71 5.72 0.71
N GLY A 96 13.24 5.45 1.93
CA GLY A 96 11.96 4.82 2.24
C GLY A 96 11.48 5.22 3.62
N ALA A 97 10.18 5.09 3.91
CA ALA A 97 9.62 5.45 5.21
C ALA A 97 10.05 4.46 6.31
N ALA A 98 10.08 3.17 6.01
CA ALA A 98 10.47 2.12 6.94
C ALA A 98 10.82 0.80 6.22
N MET A 99 11.13 -0.24 7.03
CA MET A 99 11.38 -1.61 6.58
C MET A 99 10.99 -2.58 7.69
N GLU A 100 10.19 -3.56 7.37
CA GLU A 100 9.52 -4.53 8.25
C GLU A 100 10.44 -5.63 8.82
N ASN A 101 11.73 -5.46 8.88
CA ASN A 101 12.68 -6.49 9.37
C ASN A 101 12.14 -7.16 10.65
N TRP A 102 12.02 -8.48 10.63
CA TRP A 102 11.25 -9.22 11.63
C TRP A 102 11.83 -9.09 13.05
N GLY A 103 11.15 -8.29 13.86
CA GLY A 103 11.52 -8.01 15.25
C GLY A 103 12.54 -6.88 15.46
N LEU A 104 13.07 -6.29 14.37
CA LEU A 104 13.91 -5.08 14.39
C LEU A 104 13.51 -4.20 13.20
N VAL A 105 12.39 -3.54 13.35
CA VAL A 105 11.82 -2.67 12.29
C VAL A 105 12.60 -1.37 12.24
N LEU A 106 13.06 -1.01 11.03
CA LEU A 106 13.83 0.20 10.80
C LEU A 106 12.93 1.28 10.21
N PHE A 107 12.92 2.46 10.79
CA PHE A 107 12.11 3.59 10.36
C PHE A 107 13.01 4.78 9.98
N ASP A 108 12.60 5.55 8.98
CA ASP A 108 13.02 6.93 8.88
C ASP A 108 12.63 7.68 10.16
N GLN A 109 13.48 8.61 10.61
CA GLN A 109 13.22 9.35 11.86
C GLN A 109 11.86 10.02 11.86
N GLN A 110 11.45 10.66 10.76
CA GLN A 110 10.16 11.36 10.64
C GLN A 110 8.96 10.39 10.60
N SER A 111 9.18 9.11 10.38
CA SER A 111 8.14 8.08 10.34
C SER A 111 7.97 7.34 11.67
N LEU A 112 8.79 7.64 12.67
CA LEU A 112 8.73 7.02 14.01
C LEU A 112 8.67 8.05 15.14
N LEU A 113 9.43 9.15 15.02
CA LEU A 113 9.66 10.11 16.08
C LEU A 113 8.74 11.32 15.92
N ILE A 114 8.10 11.74 16.99
CA ILE A 114 7.23 12.92 17.03
C ILE A 114 7.21 13.54 18.43
N ASP A 115 7.43 14.82 18.51
CA ASP A 115 7.17 15.63 19.71
C ASP A 115 5.72 16.14 19.67
N LEU A 116 4.86 15.58 20.50
CA LEU A 116 3.45 15.97 20.60
C LEU A 116 3.26 17.26 21.43
N ASP A 117 4.28 17.67 22.19
CA ASP A 117 4.26 18.86 23.05
C ASP A 117 4.91 20.09 22.37
N ALA A 118 5.27 19.96 21.07
CA ALA A 118 5.80 21.06 20.28
C ALA A 118 4.81 22.23 20.16
N ASP A 119 5.33 23.43 19.86
CA ASP A 119 4.60 24.71 19.94
C ASP A 119 3.25 24.71 19.19
N GLU A 120 2.19 25.21 19.82
CA GLU A 120 0.82 25.31 19.28
C GLU A 120 0.71 26.04 17.92
N SER A 121 1.71 26.80 17.52
CA SER A 121 1.75 27.45 16.20
C SER A 121 1.86 26.43 15.03
N GLU A 122 2.17 25.17 15.32
CA GLU A 122 2.34 24.07 14.36
C GLU A 122 1.26 22.97 14.48
N VAL A 123 0.18 23.19 15.22
CA VAL A 123 -0.83 22.15 15.55
C VAL A 123 -1.35 21.40 14.32
N GLY A 124 -1.55 22.05 13.20
CA GLY A 124 -1.97 21.38 11.96
C GLY A 124 -0.91 20.39 11.44
N ASN A 125 0.34 20.81 11.46
CA ASN A 125 1.48 19.99 11.03
C ASN A 125 1.71 18.82 11.99
N ILE A 126 1.54 19.04 13.31
CA ILE A 126 1.70 18.00 14.35
C ILE A 126 0.64 16.92 14.17
N LEU A 127 -0.62 17.27 13.93
CA LEU A 127 -1.70 16.31 13.74
C LEU A 127 -1.50 15.46 12.48
N GLU A 128 -1.11 16.07 11.37
CA GLU A 128 -0.77 15.35 10.14
C GLU A 128 0.43 14.44 10.36
N HIS A 129 1.46 14.92 11.06
CA HIS A 129 2.64 14.12 11.41
C HIS A 129 2.26 12.95 12.34
N LYS A 130 1.43 13.18 13.36
CA LYS A 130 0.88 12.11 14.22
C LYS A 130 0.22 11.02 13.38
N TYR A 131 -0.66 11.40 12.46
CA TYR A 131 -1.35 10.44 11.61
C TYR A 131 -0.41 9.71 10.64
N HIS A 132 0.62 10.39 10.14
CA HIS A 132 1.67 9.77 9.35
C HIS A 132 2.43 8.71 10.15
N VAL A 133 2.91 9.04 11.36
CA VAL A 133 3.61 8.08 12.24
C VAL A 133 2.71 6.89 12.57
N MET A 134 1.41 7.14 12.89
CA MET A 134 0.44 6.06 13.13
C MET A 134 0.31 5.14 11.92
N GLU A 135 0.19 5.71 10.72
CA GLU A 135 0.03 4.96 9.49
C GLU A 135 1.26 4.09 9.20
N VAL A 136 2.47 4.68 9.29
CA VAL A 136 3.72 3.94 9.01
C VAL A 136 3.97 2.86 10.06
N VAL A 137 3.83 3.17 11.34
CA VAL A 137 3.98 2.16 12.42
C VAL A 137 2.97 1.02 12.23
N ALA A 138 1.71 1.32 11.98
CA ALA A 138 0.70 0.29 11.75
C ALA A 138 0.95 -0.52 10.47
N HIS A 139 1.50 0.09 9.41
CA HIS A 139 1.90 -0.56 8.17
C HIS A 139 3.02 -1.58 8.42
N GLU A 140 4.11 -1.18 9.07
CA GLU A 140 5.23 -2.05 9.37
C GLU A 140 4.85 -3.19 10.33
N LEU A 141 3.91 -2.92 11.23
CA LEU A 141 3.39 -3.96 12.12
C LEU A 141 2.41 -4.90 11.42
N ALA A 142 1.64 -4.44 10.43
CA ALA A 142 0.82 -5.31 9.59
C ALA A 142 1.68 -6.29 8.78
N HIS A 143 2.85 -5.86 8.32
CA HIS A 143 3.82 -6.72 7.66
C HIS A 143 4.28 -7.89 8.51
N GLN A 144 4.19 -7.83 9.84
CA GLN A 144 4.55 -8.96 10.69
C GLN A 144 3.68 -10.20 10.42
N TRP A 145 2.48 -9.99 9.85
CA TRP A 145 1.61 -11.04 9.31
C TRP A 145 1.71 -11.14 7.79
N PHE A 146 1.53 -10.02 7.07
CA PHE A 146 1.53 -9.96 5.61
C PHE A 146 2.90 -9.53 5.07
N GLY A 147 3.75 -10.49 4.78
CA GLY A 147 5.15 -10.31 4.37
C GLY A 147 6.09 -11.18 5.20
N ASN A 148 5.94 -11.19 6.51
CA ASN A 148 6.80 -11.92 7.43
C ASN A 148 6.26 -13.32 7.73
N LEU A 149 5.11 -13.43 8.39
CA LEU A 149 4.49 -14.73 8.68
C LEU A 149 4.11 -15.47 7.40
N VAL A 150 3.52 -14.77 6.45
CA VAL A 150 3.20 -15.27 5.11
C VAL A 150 3.91 -14.38 4.09
N THR A 151 4.91 -14.92 3.43
CA THR A 151 5.73 -14.18 2.46
C THR A 151 5.23 -14.43 1.03
N LEU A 152 5.30 -13.43 0.16
CA LEU A 152 5.01 -13.59 -1.26
C LEU A 152 5.87 -14.72 -1.88
N LYS A 153 5.30 -15.44 -2.83
CA LYS A 153 5.99 -16.52 -3.56
C LYS A 153 7.03 -15.96 -4.54
N TRP A 154 6.73 -14.82 -5.14
CA TRP A 154 7.61 -14.10 -6.04
C TRP A 154 7.26 -12.61 -6.06
N TRP A 155 8.21 -11.78 -6.41
CA TRP A 155 8.11 -10.32 -6.44
C TRP A 155 7.01 -9.77 -7.36
N SER A 156 6.46 -10.54 -8.28
CA SER A 156 5.26 -10.17 -9.04
C SER A 156 4.03 -9.93 -8.16
N ASP A 157 4.01 -10.52 -6.99
CA ASP A 157 2.93 -10.38 -6.00
C ASP A 157 3.26 -9.36 -4.87
N THR A 158 4.20 -8.42 -5.08
CA THR A 158 4.55 -7.38 -4.09
C THR A 158 3.32 -6.65 -3.55
N TRP A 159 2.31 -6.43 -4.39
CA TRP A 159 1.04 -5.83 -3.99
C TRP A 159 0.33 -6.60 -2.87
N LEU A 160 0.55 -7.91 -2.78
CA LEU A 160 -0.03 -8.79 -1.77
C LEU A 160 0.48 -8.47 -0.37
N GLN A 161 1.71 -8.01 -0.24
CA GLN A 161 2.26 -7.53 1.04
C GLN A 161 1.90 -6.06 1.25
N GLU A 162 2.25 -5.21 0.30
CA GLU A 162 2.13 -3.77 0.43
C GLU A 162 0.68 -3.28 0.46
N GLY A 163 -0.16 -3.82 -0.43
CA GLY A 163 -1.58 -3.46 -0.47
C GLY A 163 -2.33 -3.91 0.77
N LEU A 164 -2.03 -5.12 1.28
CA LEU A 164 -2.61 -5.61 2.53
C LEU A 164 -2.10 -4.82 3.74
N ALA A 165 -0.80 -4.50 3.81
CA ALA A 165 -0.26 -3.68 4.88
C ALA A 165 -0.87 -2.27 4.88
N CYS A 166 -1.04 -1.65 3.70
CA CYS A 166 -1.75 -0.38 3.57
C CYS A 166 -3.21 -0.45 4.04
N TYR A 167 -3.93 -1.50 3.67
CA TYR A 167 -5.32 -1.67 4.12
C TYR A 167 -5.38 -1.89 5.63
N CYS A 168 -4.54 -2.76 6.16
CA CYS A 168 -4.48 -3.07 7.58
C CYS A 168 -4.08 -1.85 8.43
N SER A 169 -3.13 -1.03 7.97
CA SER A 169 -2.75 0.19 8.68
C SER A 169 -3.92 1.15 8.81
N MET A 170 -4.73 1.32 7.76
CA MET A 170 -5.89 2.21 7.78
C MET A 170 -7.00 1.71 8.70
N ILE A 171 -7.32 0.40 8.69
CA ILE A 171 -8.35 -0.14 9.59
C ILE A 171 -7.89 -0.12 11.06
N ALA A 172 -6.61 -0.32 11.33
CA ALA A 172 -6.06 -0.20 12.67
C ALA A 172 -6.09 1.25 13.16
N GLN A 173 -5.67 2.19 12.34
CA GLN A 173 -5.73 3.62 12.68
C GLN A 173 -7.17 4.09 12.92
N ASP A 174 -8.11 3.70 12.07
CA ASP A 174 -9.54 4.05 12.21
C ASP A 174 -10.14 3.49 13.50
N ALA A 175 -9.72 2.29 13.90
CA ALA A 175 -10.17 1.64 15.14
C ALA A 175 -9.54 2.23 16.41
N LEU A 176 -8.24 2.57 16.37
CA LEU A 176 -7.49 3.07 17.53
C LEU A 176 -7.62 4.58 17.72
N GLU A 177 -7.89 5.34 16.65
CA GLU A 177 -8.06 6.79 16.62
C GLU A 177 -9.19 7.16 15.64
N PRO A 178 -10.47 6.99 16.01
CA PRO A 178 -11.61 7.21 15.09
C PRO A 178 -11.68 8.64 14.52
N ASP A 179 -11.20 9.63 15.27
CA ASP A 179 -11.18 11.02 14.82
C ASP A 179 -10.22 11.25 13.65
N SER A 180 -9.29 10.34 13.42
CA SER A 180 -8.38 10.36 12.26
C SER A 180 -9.11 10.21 10.94
N ARG A 181 -10.30 9.56 10.92
CA ARG A 181 -11.06 9.19 9.72
C ARG A 181 -10.19 8.52 8.67
N ALA A 182 -9.33 7.60 9.11
CA ALA A 182 -8.29 7.00 8.26
C ALA A 182 -8.86 6.37 6.98
N MET A 183 -9.99 5.67 7.06
CA MET A 183 -10.62 5.05 5.89
C MET A 183 -11.08 6.10 4.85
N GLN A 184 -11.64 7.23 5.29
CA GLN A 184 -12.05 8.32 4.40
C GLN A 184 -10.85 9.04 3.79
N ARG A 185 -9.78 9.27 4.58
CA ARG A 185 -8.53 9.84 4.06
C ARG A 185 -7.91 8.91 3.01
N GLY A 186 -7.86 7.61 3.28
CA GLY A 186 -7.32 6.62 2.35
C GLY A 186 -8.06 6.59 1.00
N LEU A 187 -9.36 6.86 0.98
CA LEU A 187 -10.09 7.03 -0.27
C LEU A 187 -9.52 8.18 -1.12
N VAL A 188 -9.21 9.32 -0.50
CA VAL A 188 -8.71 10.50 -1.20
C VAL A 188 -7.21 10.36 -1.50
N GLU A 189 -6.41 10.01 -0.50
CA GLU A 189 -4.95 10.04 -0.55
C GLU A 189 -4.35 8.84 -1.30
N ARG A 190 -5.06 7.70 -1.34
CA ARG A 190 -4.58 6.49 -2.01
C ARG A 190 -5.41 6.14 -3.25
N THR A 191 -6.73 5.95 -3.09
CA THR A 191 -7.58 5.46 -4.19
C THR A 191 -7.68 6.48 -5.32
N LEU A 192 -8.04 7.73 -5.04
CA LEU A 192 -8.17 8.75 -6.09
C LEU A 192 -6.81 9.11 -6.72
N GLN A 193 -5.73 9.09 -5.93
CA GLN A 193 -4.39 9.35 -6.48
C GLN A 193 -3.93 8.22 -7.43
N VAL A 194 -4.13 6.96 -7.04
CA VAL A 194 -3.69 5.84 -7.89
C VAL A 194 -4.51 5.74 -9.17
N MET A 195 -5.77 6.14 -9.18
CA MET A 195 -6.56 6.22 -10.41
C MET A 195 -5.88 7.10 -11.46
N ARG A 196 -5.27 8.22 -11.06
CA ARG A 196 -4.51 9.11 -11.96
C ARG A 196 -3.25 8.44 -12.50
N VAL A 197 -2.54 7.68 -11.64
CA VAL A 197 -1.31 6.97 -12.03
C VAL A 197 -1.64 5.80 -12.97
N ASP A 198 -2.68 5.03 -12.67
CA ASP A 198 -3.04 3.81 -13.39
C ASP A 198 -3.68 4.10 -14.76
N THR A 199 -4.08 5.33 -15.01
CA THR A 199 -4.58 5.79 -16.34
C THR A 199 -3.50 6.38 -17.23
N GLY A 200 -2.28 6.60 -16.69
CA GLY A 200 -1.16 7.21 -17.42
C GLY A 200 -0.58 6.34 -18.54
N GLY A 201 0.31 6.91 -19.35
CA GLY A 201 0.89 6.28 -20.54
C GLY A 201 1.79 5.05 -20.28
N ARG A 202 2.26 4.83 -19.04
CA ARG A 202 3.08 3.69 -18.61
C ARG A 202 2.29 2.79 -17.66
N ARG A 203 1.11 2.37 -18.08
CA ARG A 203 0.28 1.48 -17.28
C ARG A 203 0.95 0.14 -17.03
N ARG A 204 0.83 -0.35 -15.81
CA ARG A 204 1.36 -1.64 -15.38
C ARG A 204 0.30 -2.41 -14.61
N SER A 205 0.21 -3.71 -14.86
CA SER A 205 -0.60 -4.60 -14.01
C SER A 205 0.04 -4.75 -12.62
N MET A 206 -0.77 -5.03 -11.61
CA MET A 206 -0.29 -5.28 -10.24
C MET A 206 0.62 -6.51 -10.22
N ALA A 207 0.19 -7.60 -10.88
CA ALA A 207 0.93 -8.86 -11.01
C ALA A 207 1.79 -8.90 -12.28
N SER A 208 2.63 -7.89 -12.49
CA SER A 208 3.53 -7.86 -13.66
C SER A 208 4.68 -8.85 -13.50
N PRO A 209 5.07 -9.55 -14.58
CA PRO A 209 6.23 -10.44 -14.55
C PRO A 209 7.52 -9.73 -14.13
N ILE A 210 8.28 -10.36 -13.23
CA ILE A 210 9.56 -9.87 -12.73
C ILE A 210 10.64 -10.85 -13.19
N THR A 211 11.49 -10.40 -14.10
CA THR A 211 12.51 -11.24 -14.75
C THR A 211 13.93 -10.81 -14.45
N SER A 212 14.11 -9.58 -13.95
CA SER A 212 15.42 -9.01 -13.62
C SER A 212 15.44 -8.36 -12.25
N ARG A 213 16.64 -8.13 -11.70
CA ARG A 213 16.81 -7.40 -10.44
C ARG A 213 16.31 -5.96 -10.51
N SER A 214 16.45 -5.31 -11.65
CA SER A 214 15.94 -3.95 -11.85
C SER A 214 14.42 -3.90 -11.80
N ASP A 215 13.73 -4.96 -12.24
CA ASP A 215 12.28 -5.03 -12.19
C ASP A 215 11.77 -5.04 -10.74
N ILE A 216 12.52 -5.66 -9.81
CA ILE A 216 12.14 -5.73 -8.39
C ILE A 216 11.97 -4.33 -7.81
N HIS A 217 12.92 -3.41 -8.06
CA HIS A 217 12.78 -2.03 -7.58
C HIS A 217 11.59 -1.30 -8.20
N SER A 218 11.21 -1.66 -9.42
CA SER A 218 10.13 -1.00 -10.14
C SER A 218 8.73 -1.40 -9.66
N VAL A 219 8.58 -2.50 -8.88
CA VAL A 219 7.27 -2.91 -8.35
C VAL A 219 6.87 -2.15 -7.09
N PHE A 220 7.83 -1.59 -6.36
CA PHE A 220 7.56 -0.75 -5.19
C PHE A 220 7.09 0.64 -5.66
N GLY A 221 5.78 0.83 -5.71
CA GLY A 221 5.20 2.07 -6.18
C GLY A 221 3.67 2.09 -6.04
N PRO A 222 3.00 3.18 -6.47
CA PRO A 222 1.58 3.39 -6.22
C PRO A 222 0.67 2.22 -6.65
N ILE A 223 1.08 1.43 -7.65
CA ILE A 223 0.31 0.28 -8.11
C ILE A 223 0.32 -0.84 -7.05
N ALA A 224 1.45 -1.15 -6.43
CA ALA A 224 1.49 -2.17 -5.38
C ALA A 224 0.79 -1.68 -4.10
N TYR A 225 1.10 -0.47 -3.65
CA TYR A 225 0.59 0.10 -2.40
C TYR A 225 -0.85 0.59 -2.52
N SER A 226 -1.10 1.59 -3.35
CA SER A 226 -2.36 2.31 -3.37
C SER A 226 -3.44 1.60 -4.19
N LYS A 227 -3.12 0.96 -5.34
CA LYS A 227 -4.08 0.13 -6.06
C LYS A 227 -4.37 -1.15 -5.27
N GLY A 228 -3.36 -1.73 -4.60
CA GLY A 228 -3.55 -2.84 -3.68
C GLY A 228 -4.53 -2.50 -2.55
N TYR A 229 -4.33 -1.35 -1.90
CA TYR A 229 -5.29 -0.81 -0.92
C TYR A 229 -6.70 -0.64 -1.50
N ALA A 230 -6.82 0.01 -2.66
CA ALA A 230 -8.12 0.26 -3.30
C ALA A 230 -8.85 -1.05 -3.65
N LEU A 231 -8.10 -2.09 -4.03
CA LEU A 231 -8.63 -3.42 -4.30
C LEU A 231 -9.21 -4.06 -3.02
N MET A 232 -8.51 -3.92 -1.90
CA MET A 232 -9.00 -4.41 -0.60
C MET A 232 -10.25 -3.65 -0.13
N MET A 233 -10.31 -2.33 -0.36
CA MET A 233 -11.49 -1.51 -0.10
C MET A 233 -12.69 -1.95 -0.96
N MET A 234 -12.47 -2.27 -2.22
CA MET A 234 -13.49 -2.81 -3.12
C MET A 234 -14.00 -4.18 -2.60
N LEU A 235 -13.10 -5.06 -2.20
CA LEU A 235 -13.45 -6.36 -1.61
C LEU A 235 -14.23 -6.20 -0.29
N GLU A 236 -13.84 -5.26 0.56
CA GLU A 236 -14.62 -4.95 1.77
C GLU A 236 -16.04 -4.50 1.44
N SER A 237 -16.20 -3.67 0.41
CA SER A 237 -17.52 -3.20 -0.03
C SER A 237 -18.39 -4.33 -0.57
N ILE A 238 -17.81 -5.32 -1.23
CA ILE A 238 -18.53 -6.47 -1.79
C ILE A 238 -18.89 -7.49 -0.71
N LEU A 239 -17.90 -7.89 0.09
CA LEU A 239 -17.99 -9.01 1.01
C LEU A 239 -18.48 -8.60 2.40
N GLY A 240 -18.28 -7.34 2.75
CA GLY A 240 -18.39 -6.84 4.12
C GLY A 240 -17.09 -7.08 4.92
N ARG A 241 -16.80 -6.17 5.85
CA ARG A 241 -15.55 -6.20 6.64
C ARG A 241 -15.34 -7.53 7.39
N SER A 242 -16.37 -8.05 8.05
CA SER A 242 -16.25 -9.30 8.82
C SER A 242 -15.83 -10.49 7.97
N THR A 243 -16.46 -10.65 6.81
CA THR A 243 -16.16 -11.74 5.86
C THR A 243 -14.75 -11.58 5.28
N LEU A 244 -14.36 -10.35 4.91
CA LEU A 244 -13.03 -10.06 4.43
C LEU A 244 -11.96 -10.42 5.47
N LEU A 245 -12.09 -9.94 6.72
CA LEU A 245 -11.14 -10.23 7.80
C LEU A 245 -11.07 -11.72 8.13
N ARG A 246 -12.21 -12.42 8.10
CA ARG A 246 -12.22 -13.88 8.24
C ARG A 246 -11.44 -14.57 7.13
N GLY A 247 -11.61 -14.16 5.88
CA GLY A 247 -10.84 -14.70 4.75
C GLY A 247 -9.34 -14.43 4.88
N LEU A 248 -8.94 -13.23 5.37
CA LEU A 248 -7.55 -12.92 5.68
C LEU A 248 -7.00 -13.84 6.79
N SER A 249 -7.78 -14.11 7.84
CA SER A 249 -7.38 -15.04 8.91
C SER A 249 -7.17 -16.46 8.37
N LEU A 250 -8.06 -16.95 7.49
CA LEU A 250 -7.91 -18.26 6.83
C LEU A 250 -6.65 -18.32 5.96
N TYR A 251 -6.40 -17.26 5.18
CA TYR A 251 -5.19 -17.14 4.35
C TYR A 251 -3.92 -17.21 5.22
N LEU A 252 -3.84 -16.41 6.27
CA LEU A 252 -2.70 -16.39 7.19
C LEU A 252 -2.49 -17.75 7.87
N ALA A 253 -3.54 -18.36 8.39
CA ALA A 253 -3.46 -19.65 9.09
C ALA A 253 -2.93 -20.77 8.17
N ARG A 254 -3.35 -20.78 6.89
CA ARG A 254 -2.95 -21.80 5.92
C ARG A 254 -1.51 -21.68 5.46
N HIS A 255 -1.00 -20.46 5.37
CA HIS A 255 0.29 -20.18 4.79
C HIS A 255 1.34 -19.69 5.80
N SER A 256 1.06 -19.79 7.11
CA SER A 256 2.00 -19.40 8.18
C SER A 256 3.38 -20.03 7.97
N TYR A 257 4.42 -19.20 8.06
CA TYR A 257 5.83 -19.56 7.85
C TYR A 257 6.12 -20.13 6.45
N SER A 258 5.34 -19.76 5.47
CA SER A 258 5.45 -20.27 4.09
C SER A 258 5.24 -19.12 3.08
N ASN A 259 5.17 -19.48 1.81
CA ASN A 259 4.99 -18.55 0.72
C ASN A 259 3.59 -18.71 0.12
N ALA A 260 3.02 -17.58 -0.31
CA ALA A 260 1.72 -17.53 -0.97
C ALA A 260 1.73 -16.57 -2.17
N GLN A 261 0.71 -16.66 -3.00
CA GLN A 261 0.48 -15.83 -4.17
C GLN A 261 -0.95 -15.29 -4.17
N GLY A 262 -1.26 -14.32 -5.03
CA GLY A 262 -2.59 -13.68 -5.05
C GLY A 262 -3.76 -14.65 -5.17
N SER A 263 -3.62 -15.74 -5.92
CA SER A 263 -4.66 -16.78 -6.03
C SER A 263 -4.97 -17.47 -4.70
N ASP A 264 -3.97 -17.63 -3.82
CA ASP A 264 -4.16 -18.27 -2.51
C ASP A 264 -5.00 -17.37 -1.59
N LEU A 265 -4.76 -16.05 -1.64
CA LEU A 265 -5.59 -15.05 -0.96
C LEU A 265 -7.04 -15.10 -1.45
N PHE A 266 -7.25 -15.01 -2.76
CA PHE A 266 -8.61 -14.97 -3.32
C PHE A 266 -9.39 -16.26 -3.07
N THR A 267 -8.70 -17.41 -3.04
CA THR A 267 -9.30 -18.68 -2.66
C THR A 267 -9.79 -18.67 -1.21
N ALA A 268 -9.00 -18.14 -0.27
CA ALA A 268 -9.40 -18.05 1.14
C ALA A 268 -10.56 -17.06 1.34
N LEU A 269 -10.54 -15.92 0.62
CA LEU A 269 -11.64 -14.94 0.64
C LEU A 269 -12.93 -15.52 0.06
N GLU A 270 -12.84 -16.24 -1.05
CA GLU A 270 -14.01 -16.89 -1.67
C GLU A 270 -14.64 -17.94 -0.74
N GLU A 271 -13.83 -18.72 -0.05
CA GLU A 271 -14.30 -19.69 0.93
C GLU A 271 -15.08 -19.02 2.06
N ALA A 272 -14.49 -17.99 2.70
CA ALA A 272 -15.17 -17.23 3.74
C ALA A 272 -16.47 -16.60 3.23
N ALA A 273 -16.45 -16.03 2.03
CA ALA A 273 -17.61 -15.39 1.42
C ALA A 273 -18.73 -16.38 1.09
N ARG A 274 -18.41 -17.59 0.63
CA ARG A 274 -19.38 -18.65 0.35
C ARG A 274 -20.01 -19.19 1.62
N GLU A 275 -19.21 -19.40 2.68
CA GLU A 275 -19.72 -19.88 3.98
C GLU A 275 -20.71 -18.89 4.62
N GLU A 276 -20.51 -17.59 4.40
CA GLU A 276 -21.38 -16.52 4.92
C GLU A 276 -22.47 -16.07 3.94
N GLY A 277 -22.58 -16.73 2.77
CA GLY A 277 -23.58 -16.40 1.74
C GLY A 277 -23.38 -15.02 1.09
N ARG A 278 -22.14 -14.49 1.14
CA ARG A 278 -21.75 -13.17 0.58
C ARG A 278 -21.28 -13.25 -0.87
N TRP A 279 -21.01 -14.44 -1.39
CA TRP A 279 -20.66 -14.69 -2.78
C TRP A 279 -21.62 -15.68 -3.40
N PRO A 280 -22.27 -15.35 -4.54
CA PRO A 280 -23.30 -16.21 -5.13
C PRO A 280 -22.73 -17.57 -5.55
N GLN A 281 -23.59 -18.57 -5.48
CA GLN A 281 -23.35 -19.89 -6.09
C GLN A 281 -24.07 -19.91 -7.45
N GLY A 282 -23.39 -20.36 -8.51
CA GLY A 282 -23.99 -20.49 -9.84
C GLY A 282 -23.13 -19.95 -10.97
N ASP A 283 -23.78 -19.38 -11.99
CA ASP A 283 -23.16 -19.00 -13.27
C ASP A 283 -22.22 -17.78 -13.23
N LEU A 284 -22.02 -17.15 -12.06
CA LEU A 284 -21.02 -16.07 -11.93
C LEU A 284 -19.63 -16.66 -11.81
N ASP A 285 -18.67 -15.97 -12.40
CA ASP A 285 -17.25 -16.27 -12.25
C ASP A 285 -16.87 -16.36 -10.77
N SER A 286 -15.90 -17.22 -10.43
CA SER A 286 -15.38 -17.29 -9.07
C SER A 286 -14.73 -15.94 -8.68
N LEU A 287 -14.69 -15.65 -7.39
CA LEU A 287 -13.99 -14.46 -6.88
C LEU A 287 -12.54 -14.44 -7.38
N LEU A 288 -11.91 -15.62 -7.45
CA LEU A 288 -10.56 -15.77 -8.00
C LEU A 288 -10.46 -15.23 -9.44
N VAL A 289 -11.36 -15.63 -10.33
CA VAL A 289 -11.35 -15.19 -11.75
C VAL A 289 -11.58 -13.68 -11.85
N THR A 290 -12.58 -13.18 -11.12
CA THR A 290 -12.88 -11.75 -11.02
C THR A 290 -11.65 -10.95 -10.60
N MET A 291 -10.99 -11.38 -9.53
CA MET A 291 -9.86 -10.63 -8.97
C MET A 291 -8.58 -10.79 -9.79
N GLN A 292 -8.42 -11.90 -10.54
CA GLN A 292 -7.32 -12.02 -11.50
C GLN A 292 -7.41 -10.97 -12.61
N ARG A 293 -8.60 -10.62 -13.08
CA ARG A 293 -8.77 -9.54 -14.06
C ARG A 293 -8.29 -8.20 -13.50
N TRP A 294 -8.60 -7.88 -12.23
CA TRP A 294 -8.15 -6.66 -11.57
C TRP A 294 -6.64 -6.61 -11.32
N THR A 295 -6.02 -7.73 -11.05
CA THR A 295 -4.58 -7.79 -10.72
C THR A 295 -3.68 -7.95 -11.94
N HIS A 296 -4.13 -8.64 -12.99
CA HIS A 296 -3.32 -8.90 -14.18
C HIS A 296 -3.56 -7.90 -15.32
N GLN A 297 -4.62 -7.10 -15.26
CA GLN A 297 -4.87 -6.04 -16.23
C GLN A 297 -4.40 -4.70 -15.69
N ALA A 298 -3.80 -3.89 -16.57
CA ALA A 298 -3.40 -2.52 -16.24
C ALA A 298 -4.53 -1.54 -16.49
N GLY A 299 -4.65 -0.53 -15.65
CA GLY A 299 -5.69 0.50 -15.77
C GLY A 299 -6.95 0.16 -15.00
N LEU A 300 -8.00 0.90 -15.28
CA LEU A 300 -9.32 0.78 -14.65
C LEU A 300 -10.43 1.04 -15.69
N PRO A 301 -11.67 0.55 -15.45
CA PRO A 301 -12.78 0.77 -16.34
C PRO A 301 -13.42 2.14 -16.13
N LEU A 302 -13.90 2.74 -17.21
CA LEU A 302 -14.93 3.77 -17.19
C LEU A 302 -16.29 3.07 -17.30
N ILE A 303 -17.14 3.29 -16.31
CA ILE A 303 -18.49 2.74 -16.27
C ILE A 303 -19.48 3.83 -16.68
N THR A 304 -20.27 3.53 -17.70
CA THR A 304 -21.37 4.39 -18.14
C THR A 304 -22.68 3.72 -17.79
N ALA A 305 -23.51 4.42 -17.00
CA ALA A 305 -24.86 3.99 -16.65
C ALA A 305 -25.88 4.92 -17.31
N THR A 306 -26.81 4.36 -18.08
CA THR A 306 -27.86 5.10 -18.78
C THR A 306 -29.24 4.58 -18.38
N LEU A 307 -30.07 5.45 -17.83
CA LEU A 307 -31.46 5.12 -17.47
C LEU A 307 -32.40 5.61 -18.56
N ASN A 308 -33.09 4.66 -19.21
CA ASN A 308 -34.09 4.96 -20.26
C ASN A 308 -35.37 4.19 -19.99
N ASN A 309 -36.47 4.91 -19.84
CA ASN A 309 -37.81 4.33 -19.68
C ASN A 309 -37.88 3.25 -18.58
N GLY A 310 -37.22 3.47 -17.42
CA GLY A 310 -37.16 2.49 -16.32
C GLY A 310 -36.20 1.32 -16.53
N SER A 311 -35.45 1.30 -17.63
CA SER A 311 -34.39 0.31 -17.89
C SER A 311 -33.01 0.93 -17.70
N LEU A 312 -32.20 0.32 -16.85
CA LEU A 312 -30.80 0.68 -16.60
C LEU A 312 -29.90 -0.11 -17.55
N THR A 313 -29.17 0.60 -18.39
CA THR A 313 -28.12 0.01 -19.24
C THR A 313 -26.75 0.42 -18.70
N ILE A 314 -25.87 -0.57 -18.51
CA ILE A 314 -24.50 -0.37 -18.01
C ILE A 314 -23.54 -0.83 -19.11
N SER A 315 -22.54 -0.01 -19.40
CA SER A 315 -21.44 -0.36 -20.28
C SER A 315 -20.11 -0.02 -19.63
N GLN A 316 -19.04 -0.68 -20.05
CA GLN A 316 -17.70 -0.39 -19.62
C GLN A 316 -16.75 -0.24 -20.81
N GLU A 317 -15.76 0.61 -20.62
CA GLU A 317 -14.63 0.77 -21.52
C GLU A 317 -13.37 1.08 -20.71
N PRO A 318 -12.15 0.85 -21.23
CA PRO A 318 -10.94 1.27 -20.54
C PRO A 318 -10.93 2.78 -20.31
N PHE A 319 -10.76 3.21 -19.05
CA PHE A 319 -10.62 4.64 -18.75
C PHE A 319 -9.27 5.13 -19.29
N LEU A 320 -9.34 5.93 -20.33
CA LEU A 320 -8.20 6.57 -20.97
C LEU A 320 -8.30 8.07 -20.74
N PRO A 321 -7.27 8.73 -20.18
CA PRO A 321 -7.27 10.19 -20.14
C PRO A 321 -7.34 10.72 -21.58
N PRO A 322 -7.98 11.88 -21.81
CA PRO A 322 -7.98 12.52 -23.11
C PRO A 322 -6.55 12.54 -23.65
N ARG A 323 -6.32 11.99 -24.84
CA ARG A 323 -5.00 12.05 -25.46
C ARG A 323 -4.72 13.52 -25.74
N LEU A 324 -3.54 14.00 -25.32
CA LEU A 324 -3.06 15.33 -25.70
C LEU A 324 -3.08 15.56 -27.24
N CYS A 325 -3.09 14.49 -28.02
CA CYS A 325 -3.26 14.52 -29.49
C CYS A 325 -4.68 14.90 -29.94
N ASP A 326 -5.72 14.72 -29.11
CA ASP A 326 -7.11 15.12 -29.44
C ASP A 326 -7.33 16.62 -29.17
N LEU A 327 -6.42 17.25 -28.45
CA LEU A 327 -6.26 18.71 -28.44
C LEU A 327 -5.53 19.10 -29.74
N SER A 328 -6.24 19.06 -30.86
CA SER A 328 -5.68 19.40 -32.16
C SER A 328 -5.03 20.76 -32.08
N CYS A 329 -3.72 20.85 -32.40
CA CYS A 329 -2.97 22.09 -32.58
C CYS A 329 -3.59 23.04 -33.64
N THR A 330 -4.68 22.64 -34.25
CA THR A 330 -5.43 23.40 -35.25
C THR A 330 -6.31 24.52 -34.67
N GLN A 331 -6.46 24.62 -33.35
CA GLN A 331 -7.20 25.72 -32.71
C GLN A 331 -6.34 26.78 -32.02
N VAL A 332 -5.02 26.60 -31.97
CA VAL A 332 -4.14 27.66 -31.51
C VAL A 332 -3.71 28.49 -32.69
N GLY A 333 -4.54 29.44 -33.04
CA GLY A 333 -4.15 30.56 -33.90
C GLY A 333 -2.95 31.26 -33.20
N SER A 334 -2.07 31.86 -33.98
CA SER A 334 -0.75 32.45 -33.69
C SER A 334 -0.70 33.48 -32.50
N SER A 335 -1.34 33.18 -31.40
CA SER A 335 -1.29 33.97 -30.16
C SER A 335 -0.86 33.06 -29.00
N THR A 336 0.12 33.53 -28.24
CA THR A 336 0.56 32.98 -26.97
C THR A 336 -0.65 32.74 -26.07
N GLY A 337 -1.02 31.46 -25.88
CA GLY A 337 -2.15 31.07 -25.05
C GLY A 337 -1.70 30.13 -23.93
N HIS A 338 -2.14 30.41 -22.71
CA HIS A 338 -2.05 29.47 -21.59
C HIS A 338 -3.16 28.43 -21.71
N VAL A 339 -2.81 27.16 -21.72
CA VAL A 339 -3.76 26.07 -21.57
C VAL A 339 -3.57 25.51 -20.15
N SER A 340 -4.58 25.68 -19.31
CA SER A 340 -4.63 25.06 -17.99
C SER A 340 -5.46 23.78 -18.08
N VAL A 341 -4.88 22.65 -17.79
CA VAL A 341 -5.57 21.38 -17.60
C VAL A 341 -5.24 20.88 -16.19
N ASN A 342 -6.19 21.04 -15.28
CA ASN A 342 -6.15 20.51 -13.92
C ASN A 342 -4.79 20.67 -13.22
N ASP A 343 -4.44 21.90 -12.81
CA ASP A 343 -3.25 22.29 -12.06
C ASP A 343 -1.89 22.13 -12.76
N PHE A 344 -1.85 21.78 -14.04
CA PHE A 344 -0.63 21.83 -14.84
C PHE A 344 -0.69 22.97 -15.84
N SER A 345 0.10 24.03 -15.65
CA SER A 345 0.32 25.05 -16.68
C SER A 345 1.48 24.63 -17.59
N VAL A 346 1.19 24.43 -18.87
CA VAL A 346 2.20 24.15 -19.90
C VAL A 346 2.30 25.36 -20.80
N ASN A 347 3.51 25.89 -20.98
CA ASN A 347 3.77 27.02 -21.85
C ASN A 347 4.31 26.49 -23.20
N CYS A 348 3.55 26.68 -24.27
CA CYS A 348 3.94 26.23 -25.60
C CYS A 348 4.34 27.44 -26.47
N GLN A 349 5.58 27.48 -26.91
CA GLN A 349 6.05 28.40 -27.95
C GLN A 349 6.72 27.60 -29.09
N GLN A 350 6.25 27.80 -30.31
CA GLN A 350 6.85 27.23 -31.53
C GLN A 350 7.05 25.70 -31.52
N GLY A 351 6.09 24.95 -30.96
CA GLY A 351 6.14 23.47 -30.96
C GLY A 351 6.99 22.84 -29.85
N LEU A 352 7.55 23.63 -28.96
CA LEU A 352 8.27 23.19 -27.76
C LEU A 352 7.44 23.53 -26.52
N CYS A 353 7.16 22.54 -25.69
CA CYS A 353 6.49 22.71 -24.40
C CYS A 353 7.53 22.53 -23.29
N SER A 354 7.62 23.46 -22.35
CA SER A 354 8.51 23.36 -21.20
C SER A 354 7.74 23.43 -19.89
N HIS A 355 8.12 22.58 -18.93
CA HIS A 355 7.71 22.66 -17.53
C HIS A 355 8.80 23.35 -16.72
N GLN A 356 8.43 24.08 -15.65
CA GLN A 356 9.36 24.96 -14.92
C GLN A 356 10.56 24.28 -14.26
N ASP A 357 10.63 22.93 -14.17
CA ASP A 357 11.74 22.26 -13.45
C ASP A 357 12.45 21.11 -14.18
N GLN A 358 11.98 20.65 -15.33
CA GLN A 358 12.73 19.70 -16.15
C GLN A 358 12.28 19.82 -17.62
N SER A 359 13.21 20.06 -18.53
CA SER A 359 12.96 19.98 -19.96
C SER A 359 12.75 18.52 -20.37
N VAL A 360 11.49 18.07 -20.31
CA VAL A 360 11.08 16.81 -20.95
C VAL A 360 10.64 17.16 -22.34
N ASP A 361 11.30 16.61 -23.36
CA ASP A 361 10.89 16.76 -24.75
C ASP A 361 9.56 16.00 -24.97
N LEU A 362 8.45 16.71 -24.77
CA LEU A 362 7.10 16.19 -25.00
C LEU A 362 6.90 15.73 -26.46
N CYS A 363 7.73 16.21 -27.41
CA CYS A 363 7.72 15.72 -28.78
C CYS A 363 8.27 14.30 -28.91
N GLU A 364 9.19 13.84 -28.07
CA GLU A 364 9.63 12.44 -28.08
C GLU A 364 8.59 11.49 -27.49
N VAL A 365 7.85 11.94 -26.48
CA VAL A 365 6.70 11.18 -25.93
C VAL A 365 5.55 11.11 -26.93
N MET A 366 5.41 12.12 -27.79
CA MET A 366 4.40 12.19 -28.85
C MET A 366 4.80 11.46 -30.15
N LYS A 367 6.06 11.07 -30.33
CA LYS A 367 6.54 10.33 -31.52
C LYS A 367 6.25 8.82 -31.50
N SER A 368 5.58 8.31 -30.49
CA SER A 368 4.96 6.98 -30.62
C SER A 368 3.90 7.04 -31.71
N PRO A 369 3.98 6.21 -32.75
CA PRO A 369 3.12 6.33 -33.92
C PRO A 369 1.66 6.17 -33.49
N CYS A 370 0.86 7.21 -33.69
CA CYS A 370 -0.59 7.08 -33.80
C CYS A 370 -0.88 6.35 -35.12
N GLY A 371 -0.70 5.05 -35.15
CA GLY A 371 -0.93 4.32 -36.39
C GLY A 371 -0.40 2.90 -36.33
N SER A 372 -1.13 2.04 -35.75
CA SER A 372 -1.34 0.68 -36.25
C SER A 372 -2.65 0.18 -35.67
N ASN A 373 -3.52 -0.36 -36.53
CA ASN A 373 -4.63 -1.21 -36.16
C ASN A 373 -4.11 -2.45 -35.40
N SER A 374 -3.66 -2.26 -34.15
CA SER A 374 -3.62 -3.34 -33.21
C SER A 374 -5.08 -3.52 -32.78
N THR A 375 -5.66 -4.66 -33.07
CA THR A 375 -6.86 -5.16 -32.41
C THR A 375 -6.62 -4.99 -30.91
N VAL A 376 -7.27 -3.97 -30.33
CA VAL A 376 -7.28 -3.80 -28.87
C VAL A 376 -8.00 -5.04 -28.38
N GLU A 377 -7.27 -5.96 -27.74
CA GLU A 377 -7.91 -7.04 -27.00
C GLU A 377 -8.93 -6.38 -26.09
N GLU A 378 -10.16 -6.87 -26.11
CA GLU A 378 -11.25 -6.33 -25.32
C GLU A 378 -10.92 -6.54 -23.84
N VAL A 379 -10.42 -5.51 -23.21
CA VAL A 379 -10.07 -5.52 -21.78
C VAL A 379 -11.34 -5.30 -20.99
N VAL A 380 -11.79 -6.31 -20.27
CA VAL A 380 -13.03 -6.30 -19.48
C VAL A 380 -12.73 -6.50 -18.01
N TRP A 381 -13.38 -5.72 -17.15
CA TRP A 381 -13.33 -5.89 -15.69
C TRP A 381 -14.70 -6.35 -15.19
N ASP A 382 -14.68 -7.21 -14.17
CA ASP A 382 -15.89 -7.51 -13.41
C ASP A 382 -16.05 -6.39 -12.36
N VAL A 383 -17.04 -5.53 -12.60
CA VAL A 383 -17.28 -4.36 -11.75
C VAL A 383 -18.49 -4.65 -10.87
N PRO A 384 -18.31 -4.67 -9.53
CA PRO A 384 -19.45 -4.80 -8.64
C PRO A 384 -20.31 -3.55 -8.70
N ILE A 385 -21.60 -3.75 -8.94
CA ILE A 385 -22.57 -2.66 -9.02
C ILE A 385 -23.62 -2.89 -7.96
N THR A 386 -23.80 -1.89 -7.11
CA THR A 386 -24.88 -1.84 -6.13
C THR A 386 -25.79 -0.67 -6.48
N TRP A 387 -27.10 -0.87 -6.37
CA TRP A 387 -28.09 0.21 -6.51
C TRP A 387 -28.97 0.24 -5.28
N MET A 388 -29.55 1.42 -5.04
CA MET A 388 -30.53 1.65 -4.00
C MET A 388 -31.76 2.26 -4.67
N GLU A 389 -32.93 1.62 -4.47
CA GLU A 389 -34.21 2.26 -4.78
C GLU A 389 -34.45 3.33 -3.70
N VAL A 390 -34.61 4.57 -4.13
CA VAL A 390 -35.09 5.66 -3.26
C VAL A 390 -36.60 5.70 -3.47
N GLU A 391 -37.36 5.27 -2.46
CA GLU A 391 -38.80 5.53 -2.42
C GLU A 391 -38.97 7.05 -2.33
N GLU A 392 -39.64 7.66 -3.30
CA GLU A 392 -40.07 9.05 -3.19
C GLU A 392 -41.07 9.10 -2.01
N GLU A 393 -40.71 9.82 -0.96
CA GLU A 393 -41.67 10.20 0.07
C GLU A 393 -42.74 11.08 -0.59
N GLU A 394 -44.01 10.60 -0.64
CA GLU A 394 -45.19 11.35 -1.08
C GLU A 394 -45.51 12.52 -0.11
#